data_5faa888657167bcb2531733bae5e40cb
#
_entry.id   5faa888657167bcb2531733bae5e40cb
#
_cell.length_a   1.000
_cell.length_b   1.000
_cell.length_c   1.000
_cell.angle_alpha   90.00
_cell.angle_beta   90.00
_cell.angle_gamma   90.00
#
_symmetry.space_group_name_H-M   'P 1'
#
loop_
_entity.id
_entity.type
_entity.pdbx_description
1 polymer ?
#
loop_
_entity_poly.entity_id
_entity_poly.type
_entity_poly.pdbx_seq_one_letter_code
_entity_poly.pdbx_strand_id
1 'polypeptide(L)'
;GLGDVYKRQAEINAPEMEEPIQREGILGLGEFMNFPGVIQADESVLDKLMTAKEEGKLIDGHGPGIDGKDLNAYSAAGILADHECSTVEEMEARLERGMYILLRQGSACHNLRPLLKGVTPENSRRCLLCSDDRQPKTILKDGHLDNHLKICVEEGLDAVTAIRMATLNAAECFRLHDRGAIAPGYRADVVLLDDLKDFRVEK
;
A
#
# COMPACT_ATOMS: atom_id res chain seq x y z
N GLY A 1 8.30 4.65 16.89
CA GLY A 1 8.87 5.74 17.70
C GLY A 1 9.17 5.30 19.12
N LEU A 2 9.87 6.15 19.91
CA LEU A 2 10.21 5.84 21.32
C LEU A 2 8.99 5.42 22.18
N GLY A 3 7.79 5.90 21.82
CA GLY A 3 6.53 5.52 22.47
C GLY A 3 6.16 4.06 22.32
N ASP A 4 6.58 3.41 21.26
CA ASP A 4 6.24 2.01 20.98
C ASP A 4 7.08 1.05 21.84
N VAL A 5 8.32 1.41 22.14
CA VAL A 5 9.20 0.61 23.00
C VAL A 5 8.64 0.45 24.40
N TYR A 6 8.05 1.51 24.96
CA TYR A 6 7.46 1.49 26.30
C TYR A 6 6.03 0.93 26.34
N LYS A 7 5.36 0.84 25.20
CA LYS A 7 3.99 0.30 25.10
C LYS A 7 3.94 -1.18 24.75
N ARG A 8 5.03 -1.77 24.25
CA ARG A 8 5.08 -3.20 23.95
C ARG A 8 5.11 -3.99 25.26
N GLN A 9 3.99 -4.63 25.53
CA GLN A 9 3.88 -5.59 26.63
C GLN A 9 3.75 -7.03 26.13
N ALA A 10 3.55 -7.20 24.81
CA ALA A 10 3.50 -8.51 24.15
C ALA A 10 4.09 -8.39 22.74
N GLU A 11 4.63 -9.46 22.24
CA GLU A 11 5.12 -9.62 20.88
C GLU A 11 4.48 -10.83 20.26
N ILE A 12 4.04 -10.73 19.00
CA ILE A 12 3.57 -11.87 18.21
C ILE A 12 4.77 -12.41 17.45
N ASN A 13 5.28 -13.56 17.87
CA ASN A 13 6.33 -14.28 17.16
C ASN A 13 5.76 -15.16 16.02
N ALA A 14 6.61 -15.86 15.25
CA ALA A 14 6.17 -16.68 14.15
C ALA A 14 5.20 -17.80 14.57
N PRO A 15 5.45 -18.63 15.60
CA PRO A 15 4.49 -19.61 16.08
C PRO A 15 3.14 -19.02 16.52
N GLU A 16 3.14 -17.87 17.16
CA GLU A 16 1.91 -17.20 17.57
C GLU A 16 1.13 -16.61 16.40
N MET A 17 1.77 -16.37 15.26
CA MET A 17 1.16 -15.85 14.05
C MET A 17 0.49 -16.94 13.19
N GLU A 18 0.91 -18.21 13.29
CA GLU A 18 0.45 -19.31 12.43
C GLU A 18 -1.08 -19.43 12.40
N GLU A 19 -1.71 -19.52 13.56
CA GLU A 19 -3.17 -19.67 13.61
C GLU A 19 -3.92 -18.41 13.18
N PRO A 20 -3.59 -17.20 13.65
CA PRO A 20 -4.24 -15.98 13.19
C PRO A 20 -4.13 -15.71 11.69
N ILE A 21 -2.99 -15.99 11.07
CA ILE A 21 -2.77 -15.66 9.65
C ILE A 21 -3.57 -16.57 8.72
N GLN A 22 -3.94 -17.77 9.15
CA GLN A 22 -4.76 -18.73 8.38
C GLN A 22 -6.24 -18.36 8.36
N ARG A 23 -6.70 -17.51 9.26
CA ARG A 23 -8.14 -17.17 9.38
C ARG A 23 -8.67 -16.58 8.08
N GLU A 24 -9.92 -16.93 7.78
CA GLU A 24 -10.66 -16.35 6.66
C GLU A 24 -10.73 -14.81 6.80
N GLY A 25 -10.53 -14.09 5.70
CA GLY A 25 -10.51 -12.63 5.67
C GLY A 25 -9.16 -12.01 6.00
N ILE A 26 -8.17 -12.76 6.48
CA ILE A 26 -6.80 -12.28 6.64
C ILE A 26 -6.09 -12.36 5.29
N LEU A 27 -5.75 -11.21 4.72
CA LEU A 27 -5.14 -11.10 3.39
C LEU A 27 -3.62 -11.32 3.43
N GLY A 28 -2.97 -10.91 4.50
CA GLY A 28 -1.53 -10.95 4.57
C GLY A 28 -0.95 -10.50 5.90
N LEU A 29 0.34 -10.49 5.97
CA LEU A 29 1.15 -9.85 7.01
C LEU A 29 1.28 -8.37 6.63
N GLY A 30 0.65 -7.50 7.39
CA GLY A 30 0.56 -6.09 7.09
C GLY A 30 1.67 -5.27 7.73
N GLU A 31 2.05 -4.25 7.00
CA GLU A 31 3.06 -3.23 7.25
C GLU A 31 4.29 -3.73 8.03
N PHE A 32 5.19 -4.39 7.30
CA PHE A 32 6.37 -4.98 7.93
C PHE A 32 7.44 -3.91 8.22
N MET A 33 7.29 -3.25 9.37
CA MET A 33 8.11 -2.10 9.78
C MET A 33 9.54 -2.47 10.19
N ASN A 34 9.82 -3.73 10.55
CA ASN A 34 11.16 -4.15 10.94
C ASN A 34 12.03 -4.47 9.71
N PHE A 35 12.10 -3.52 8.75
CA PHE A 35 12.99 -3.65 7.60
C PHE A 35 14.48 -3.78 7.98
N PRO A 36 15.00 -3.16 9.08
CA PRO A 36 16.37 -3.40 9.48
C PRO A 36 16.66 -4.87 9.83
N GLY A 37 15.72 -5.55 10.49
CA GLY A 37 15.84 -6.97 10.80
C GLY A 37 15.82 -7.84 9.54
N VAL A 38 15.04 -7.47 8.52
CA VAL A 38 15.08 -8.15 7.21
C VAL A 38 16.44 -8.01 6.55
N ILE A 39 16.99 -6.80 6.49
CA ILE A 39 18.28 -6.49 5.88
C ILE A 39 19.43 -7.21 6.60
N GLN A 40 19.36 -7.30 7.92
CA GLN A 40 20.35 -7.97 8.75
C GLN A 40 20.15 -9.50 8.82
N ALA A 41 19.13 -10.02 8.15
CA ALA A 41 18.77 -11.44 8.20
C ALA A 41 18.52 -11.96 9.62
N ASP A 42 17.84 -11.17 10.46
CA ASP A 42 17.43 -11.58 11.79
C ASP A 42 16.50 -12.80 11.68
N GLU A 43 16.88 -13.90 12.33
CA GLU A 43 16.18 -15.19 12.25
C GLU A 43 14.70 -15.05 12.66
N SER A 44 14.42 -14.37 13.77
CA SER A 44 13.07 -14.18 14.29
C SER A 44 12.19 -13.33 13.35
N VAL A 45 12.80 -12.43 12.59
CA VAL A 45 12.15 -11.60 11.58
C VAL A 45 11.86 -12.42 10.34
N LEU A 46 12.85 -13.19 9.85
CA LEU A 46 12.70 -14.03 8.67
C LEU A 46 11.66 -15.15 8.90
N ASP A 47 11.59 -15.72 10.09
CA ASP A 47 10.59 -16.73 10.45
C ASP A 47 9.16 -16.21 10.28
N LYS A 48 8.87 -14.97 10.68
CA LYS A 48 7.56 -14.34 10.45
C LYS A 48 7.22 -14.21 8.96
N LEU A 49 8.21 -13.82 8.15
CA LEU A 49 8.03 -13.71 6.70
C LEU A 49 7.83 -15.08 6.07
N MET A 50 8.57 -16.09 6.53
CA MET A 50 8.41 -17.48 6.06
C MET A 50 7.03 -18.02 6.39
N THR A 51 6.54 -17.84 7.62
CA THR A 51 5.17 -18.23 8.01
C THR A 51 4.14 -17.62 7.07
N ALA A 52 4.23 -16.32 6.77
CA ALA A 52 3.32 -15.68 5.83
C ALA A 52 3.39 -16.27 4.41
N LYS A 53 4.61 -16.59 3.92
CA LYS A 53 4.82 -17.19 2.60
C LYS A 53 4.28 -18.61 2.52
N GLU A 54 4.52 -19.45 3.52
CA GLU A 54 4.07 -20.83 3.59
C GLU A 54 2.53 -20.91 3.57
N GLU A 55 1.87 -19.95 4.19
CA GLU A 55 0.42 -19.80 4.17
C GLU A 55 -0.11 -19.08 2.89
N GLY A 56 0.75 -18.79 1.91
CA GLY A 56 0.39 -18.14 0.66
C GLY A 56 -0.10 -16.69 0.82
N LYS A 57 0.21 -16.08 1.95
CA LYS A 57 -0.24 -14.73 2.31
C LYS A 57 0.67 -13.65 1.73
N LEU A 58 0.10 -12.48 1.53
CA LEU A 58 0.85 -11.29 1.11
C LEU A 58 1.70 -10.76 2.27
N ILE A 59 2.77 -10.05 1.91
CA ILE A 59 3.56 -9.28 2.87
C ILE A 59 3.59 -7.85 2.38
N ASP A 60 2.98 -6.95 3.12
CA ASP A 60 3.02 -5.52 2.87
C ASP A 60 4.23 -4.89 3.57
N GLY A 61 4.76 -3.82 2.99
CA GLY A 61 6.03 -3.24 3.40
C GLY A 61 5.94 -1.85 4.00
N HIS A 62 7.04 -1.49 4.65
CA HIS A 62 7.32 -0.19 5.22
C HIS A 62 8.84 -0.01 5.23
N GLY A 63 9.39 0.58 4.17
CA GLY A 63 10.84 0.67 3.96
C GLY A 63 11.33 2.09 3.70
N PRO A 64 11.22 3.03 4.67
CA PRO A 64 11.66 4.40 4.46
C PRO A 64 13.17 4.49 4.20
N GLY A 65 13.55 5.16 3.11
CA GLY A 65 14.94 5.49 2.80
C GLY A 65 15.85 4.31 2.46
N ILE A 66 15.33 3.09 2.28
CA ILE A 66 16.14 1.96 1.84
C ILE A 66 16.34 1.97 0.32
N ASP A 67 17.55 1.64 -0.12
CA ASP A 67 17.92 1.57 -1.53
C ASP A 67 18.93 0.45 -1.82
N GLY A 68 19.42 0.38 -3.05
CA GLY A 68 20.52 -0.48 -3.48
C GLY A 68 20.38 -1.93 -3.00
N LYS A 69 21.39 -2.43 -2.29
CA LYS A 69 21.45 -3.81 -1.79
C LYS A 69 20.42 -4.09 -0.70
N ASP A 70 20.14 -3.12 0.14
CA ASP A 70 19.18 -3.23 1.23
C ASP A 70 17.76 -3.38 0.68
N LEU A 71 17.42 -2.60 -0.34
CA LEU A 71 16.15 -2.75 -1.06
C LEU A 71 16.07 -4.10 -1.81
N ASN A 72 17.20 -4.60 -2.35
CA ASN A 72 17.22 -5.94 -2.95
C ASN A 72 16.92 -7.03 -1.91
N ALA A 73 17.53 -6.96 -0.73
CA ALA A 73 17.27 -7.90 0.36
C ALA A 73 15.80 -7.84 0.80
N TYR A 74 15.26 -6.63 0.97
CA TYR A 74 13.88 -6.39 1.38
C TYR A 74 12.87 -6.97 0.36
N SER A 75 13.05 -6.67 -0.91
CA SER A 75 12.21 -7.21 -1.99
C SER A 75 12.35 -8.74 -2.13
N ALA A 76 13.58 -9.28 -2.06
CA ALA A 76 13.84 -10.72 -2.13
C ALA A 76 13.21 -11.50 -0.97
N ALA A 77 13.07 -10.86 0.19
CA ALA A 77 12.35 -11.42 1.33
C ALA A 77 10.84 -11.60 1.07
N GLY A 78 10.32 -11.06 -0.04
CA GLY A 78 8.95 -11.25 -0.50
C GLY A 78 8.00 -10.12 -0.15
N ILE A 79 8.52 -8.98 0.29
CA ILE A 79 7.74 -7.77 0.49
C ILE A 79 7.21 -7.30 -0.86
N LEU A 80 5.88 -7.17 -0.95
CA LEU A 80 5.16 -6.94 -2.20
C LEU A 80 5.01 -5.46 -2.55
N ALA A 81 4.84 -4.61 -1.55
CA ALA A 81 4.44 -3.22 -1.70
C ALA A 81 5.20 -2.31 -0.72
N ASP A 82 5.21 -1.01 -0.98
CA ASP A 82 5.75 -0.01 -0.07
C ASP A 82 5.00 1.32 -0.23
N HIS A 83 4.74 2.00 0.88
CA HIS A 83 4.06 3.30 0.93
C HIS A 83 4.98 4.44 1.43
N GLU A 84 6.25 4.13 1.71
CA GLU A 84 7.19 5.07 2.33
C GLU A 84 8.02 5.91 1.34
N CYS A 85 7.82 5.70 0.03
CA CYS A 85 8.51 6.52 -0.97
C CYS A 85 8.21 8.01 -0.80
N SER A 86 9.25 8.82 -0.84
CA SER A 86 9.20 10.28 -0.75
C SER A 86 9.60 10.96 -2.06
N THR A 87 10.36 10.28 -2.89
CA THR A 87 10.87 10.78 -4.19
C THR A 87 10.55 9.82 -5.33
N VAL A 88 10.64 10.34 -6.55
CA VAL A 88 10.42 9.55 -7.76
C VAL A 88 11.49 8.47 -7.90
N GLU A 89 12.73 8.76 -7.54
CA GLU A 89 13.86 7.83 -7.59
C GLU A 89 13.63 6.63 -6.64
N GLU A 90 13.13 6.87 -5.44
CA GLU A 90 12.76 5.80 -4.50
C GLU A 90 11.62 4.93 -5.05
N MET A 91 10.62 5.56 -5.68
CA MET A 91 9.51 4.89 -6.33
C MET A 91 10.00 4.00 -7.49
N GLU A 92 10.81 4.55 -8.41
CA GLU A 92 11.37 3.83 -9.55
C GLU A 92 12.22 2.64 -9.11
N ALA A 93 13.07 2.82 -8.11
CA ALA A 93 13.90 1.74 -7.56
C ALA A 93 13.07 0.54 -7.06
N ARG A 94 11.89 0.77 -6.51
CA ARG A 94 10.99 -0.30 -6.08
C ARG A 94 10.24 -0.93 -7.24
N LEU A 95 9.78 -0.12 -8.19
CA LEU A 95 9.12 -0.60 -9.42
C LEU A 95 10.03 -1.50 -10.24
N GLU A 96 11.31 -1.18 -10.37
CA GLU A 96 12.33 -2.01 -11.03
C GLU A 96 12.46 -3.40 -10.39
N ARG A 97 12.14 -3.53 -9.11
CA ARG A 97 12.14 -4.80 -8.37
C ARG A 97 10.78 -5.50 -8.36
N GLY A 98 9.81 -4.98 -9.13
CA GLY A 98 8.48 -5.56 -9.27
C GLY A 98 7.55 -5.29 -8.08
N MET A 99 7.92 -4.38 -7.17
CA MET A 99 7.07 -3.99 -6.06
C MET A 99 5.91 -3.11 -6.52
N TYR A 100 4.83 -3.08 -5.75
CA TYR A 100 3.77 -2.07 -5.88
C TYR A 100 4.13 -0.84 -5.05
N ILE A 101 3.69 0.32 -5.55
CA ILE A 101 3.85 1.60 -4.86
C ILE A 101 2.49 2.14 -4.42
N LEU A 102 2.37 2.40 -3.14
CA LEU A 102 1.20 3.01 -2.55
C LEU A 102 1.48 4.51 -2.37
N LEU A 103 0.90 5.34 -3.26
CA LEU A 103 1.06 6.79 -3.21
C LEU A 103 0.19 7.34 -2.08
N ARG A 104 0.85 7.86 -1.06
CA ARG A 104 0.27 8.20 0.23
C ARG A 104 -0.14 9.65 0.33
N GLN A 105 -1.38 9.87 0.82
CA GLN A 105 -1.89 11.19 1.19
C GLN A 105 -2.65 11.11 2.51
N GLY A 106 -1.91 11.16 3.61
CA GLY A 106 -2.43 11.10 4.97
C GLY A 106 -2.76 12.47 5.56
N SER A 107 -2.78 12.56 6.87
CA SER A 107 -2.92 13.82 7.61
C SER A 107 -1.59 14.50 7.90
N ALA A 108 -0.51 13.73 7.98
CA ALA A 108 0.86 14.20 8.22
C ALA A 108 1.78 13.96 7.03
N CYS A 109 1.60 12.85 6.31
CA CYS A 109 2.41 12.46 5.18
C CYS A 109 1.71 12.81 3.86
N HIS A 110 2.33 13.65 3.03
CA HIS A 110 1.77 14.21 1.80
C HIS A 110 2.67 13.88 0.60
N ASN A 111 2.87 12.58 0.34
CA ASN A 111 3.79 12.12 -0.70
C ASN A 111 3.11 11.99 -2.08
N LEU A 112 1.77 12.06 -2.19
CA LEU A 112 1.04 11.85 -3.43
C LEU A 112 1.51 12.80 -4.55
N ARG A 113 1.44 14.12 -4.34
CA ARG A 113 1.79 15.12 -5.37
C ARG A 113 3.22 14.96 -5.91
N PRO A 114 4.27 14.83 -5.09
CA PRO A 114 5.62 14.59 -5.58
C PRO A 114 5.74 13.32 -6.42
N LEU A 115 5.13 12.23 -5.97
CA LEU A 115 5.24 10.91 -6.61
C LEU A 115 4.43 10.78 -7.90
N LEU A 116 3.34 11.55 -8.06
CA LEU A 116 2.58 11.57 -9.32
C LEU A 116 3.43 11.93 -10.54
N LYS A 117 4.52 12.67 -10.37
CA LYS A 117 5.46 12.98 -11.44
C LYS A 117 6.19 11.76 -12.01
N GLY A 118 6.29 10.69 -11.22
CA GLY A 118 6.88 9.41 -11.63
C GLY A 118 5.87 8.40 -12.16
N VAL A 119 4.57 8.70 -12.12
CA VAL A 119 3.54 7.80 -12.67
C VAL A 119 3.47 7.96 -14.19
N THR A 120 3.66 6.85 -14.90
CA THR A 120 3.61 6.79 -16.37
C THR A 120 2.57 5.77 -16.83
N PRO A 121 2.14 5.78 -18.10
CA PRO A 121 1.27 4.74 -18.63
C PRO A 121 1.80 3.31 -18.42
N GLU A 122 3.12 3.14 -18.49
CA GLU A 122 3.81 1.85 -18.39
C GLU A 122 3.83 1.30 -16.97
N ASN A 123 4.01 2.16 -15.97
CA ASN A 123 4.15 1.76 -14.56
C ASN A 123 2.86 1.92 -13.73
N SER A 124 1.87 2.67 -14.22
CA SER A 124 0.65 3.03 -13.49
C SER A 124 -0.09 1.84 -12.89
N ARG A 125 -0.05 0.67 -13.54
CA ARG A 125 -0.68 -0.56 -13.01
C ARG A 125 -0.04 -1.11 -11.74
N ARG A 126 1.17 -0.67 -11.41
CA ARG A 126 1.87 -1.02 -10.16
C ARG A 126 1.77 0.10 -9.12
N CYS A 127 1.03 1.15 -9.43
CA CYS A 127 0.79 2.29 -8.54
C CYS A 127 -0.64 2.24 -8.01
N LEU A 128 -0.82 2.45 -6.72
CA LEU A 128 -2.12 2.56 -6.09
C LEU A 128 -2.15 3.71 -5.08
N LEU A 129 -3.35 4.12 -4.68
CA LEU A 129 -3.56 5.23 -3.75
C LEU A 129 -3.79 4.67 -2.34
N CYS A 130 -3.16 5.29 -1.34
CA CYS A 130 -3.42 4.99 0.06
C CYS A 130 -3.45 6.26 0.91
N SER A 131 -4.06 6.17 2.08
CA SER A 131 -4.15 7.31 3.01
C SER A 131 -3.13 7.23 4.12
N ASP A 132 -2.70 6.03 4.52
CA ASP A 132 -1.95 5.84 5.75
C ASP A 132 -2.70 6.48 6.94
N ASP A 133 -2.02 7.05 7.92
CA ASP A 133 -2.64 7.72 9.06
C ASP A 133 -3.47 8.94 8.63
N ARG A 134 -4.80 8.78 8.62
CA ARG A 134 -5.72 9.85 8.28
C ARG A 134 -6.69 10.12 9.42
N GLN A 135 -6.56 11.31 9.98
CA GLN A 135 -7.37 11.75 11.12
C GLN A 135 -8.83 12.00 10.73
N PRO A 136 -9.81 11.66 11.60
CA PRO A 136 -11.22 11.90 11.32
C PRO A 136 -11.55 13.34 10.90
N LYS A 137 -10.92 14.33 11.55
CA LYS A 137 -11.07 15.75 11.19
C LYS A 137 -10.65 16.04 9.74
N THR A 138 -9.58 15.41 9.27
CA THR A 138 -9.08 15.56 7.90
C THR A 138 -10.04 14.89 6.91
N ILE A 139 -10.55 13.70 7.24
CA ILE A 139 -11.54 13.01 6.42
C ILE A 139 -12.81 13.85 6.25
N LEU A 140 -13.32 14.41 7.34
CA LEU A 140 -14.54 15.23 7.32
C LEU A 140 -14.35 16.54 6.53
N LYS A 141 -13.15 17.12 6.57
CA LYS A 141 -12.86 18.39 5.90
C LYS A 141 -12.52 18.23 4.43
N ASP A 142 -11.62 17.29 4.12
CA ASP A 142 -10.95 17.20 2.83
C ASP A 142 -11.41 15.99 2.01
N GLY A 143 -12.13 15.04 2.63
CA GLY A 143 -12.48 13.75 2.03
C GLY A 143 -11.44 12.65 2.28
N HIS A 144 -11.58 11.53 1.62
CA HIS A 144 -10.70 10.36 1.71
C HIS A 144 -10.08 10.04 0.34
N LEU A 145 -10.35 8.89 -0.27
CA LEU A 145 -9.83 8.54 -1.61
C LEU A 145 -10.42 9.41 -2.73
N ASP A 146 -11.62 9.95 -2.56
CA ASP A 146 -12.20 10.97 -3.43
C ASP A 146 -11.29 12.20 -3.57
N ASN A 147 -10.75 12.68 -2.45
CA ASN A 147 -9.75 13.76 -2.45
C ASN A 147 -8.43 13.35 -3.13
N HIS A 148 -8.00 12.08 -3.00
CA HIS A 148 -6.79 11.62 -3.69
C HIS A 148 -7.01 11.62 -5.21
N LEU A 149 -8.16 11.18 -5.69
CA LEU A 149 -8.54 11.22 -7.10
C LEU A 149 -8.52 12.65 -7.65
N LYS A 150 -9.10 13.59 -6.90
CA LYS A 150 -9.07 15.01 -7.23
C LYS A 150 -7.63 15.52 -7.36
N ILE A 151 -6.77 15.23 -6.39
CA ILE A 151 -5.34 15.60 -6.46
C ILE A 151 -4.66 15.01 -7.69
N CYS A 152 -4.92 13.76 -8.03
CA CYS A 152 -4.36 13.13 -9.22
C CYS A 152 -4.71 13.89 -10.50
N VAL A 153 -5.97 14.26 -10.66
CA VAL A 153 -6.42 15.01 -11.86
C VAL A 153 -5.94 16.45 -11.85
N GLU A 154 -5.88 17.11 -10.70
CA GLU A 154 -5.27 18.46 -10.57
C GLU A 154 -3.80 18.46 -11.01
N GLU A 155 -3.06 17.39 -10.76
CA GLU A 155 -1.65 17.24 -11.18
C GLU A 155 -1.53 16.71 -12.63
N GLY A 156 -2.63 16.55 -13.35
CA GLY A 156 -2.65 16.20 -14.77
C GLY A 156 -2.70 14.70 -15.08
N LEU A 157 -2.88 13.84 -14.07
CA LEU A 157 -3.09 12.42 -14.33
C LEU A 157 -4.48 12.19 -14.95
N ASP A 158 -4.56 11.29 -15.93
CA ASP A 158 -5.83 10.88 -16.52
C ASP A 158 -6.79 10.31 -15.45
N ALA A 159 -8.05 10.77 -15.45
CA ALA A 159 -9.03 10.42 -14.45
C ALA A 159 -9.31 8.90 -14.36
N VAL A 160 -9.32 8.21 -15.51
CA VAL A 160 -9.54 6.75 -15.55
C VAL A 160 -8.35 6.02 -14.95
N THR A 161 -7.13 6.51 -15.21
CA THR A 161 -5.90 5.98 -14.59
C THR A 161 -5.93 6.17 -13.08
N ALA A 162 -6.30 7.34 -12.59
CA ALA A 162 -6.45 7.62 -11.17
C ALA A 162 -7.48 6.68 -10.50
N ILE A 163 -8.64 6.48 -11.13
CA ILE A 163 -9.68 5.55 -10.66
C ILE A 163 -9.13 4.11 -10.58
N ARG A 164 -8.38 3.66 -11.61
CA ARG A 164 -7.75 2.33 -11.57
C ARG A 164 -6.79 2.18 -10.40
N MET A 165 -6.00 3.21 -10.11
CA MET A 165 -5.08 3.21 -8.97
C MET A 165 -5.81 3.11 -7.63
N ALA A 166 -7.03 3.64 -7.53
CA ALA A 166 -7.86 3.56 -6.33
C ALA A 166 -8.70 2.27 -6.23
N THR A 167 -8.86 1.51 -7.33
CA THR A 167 -9.79 0.39 -7.40
C THR A 167 -9.13 -0.90 -7.88
N LEU A 168 -8.99 -1.08 -9.19
CA LEU A 168 -8.49 -2.31 -9.80
C LEU A 168 -7.06 -2.63 -9.37
N ASN A 169 -6.16 -1.66 -9.36
CA ASN A 169 -4.77 -1.89 -8.98
C ASN A 169 -4.65 -2.31 -7.49
N ALA A 170 -5.46 -1.70 -6.62
CA ALA A 170 -5.52 -2.09 -5.22
C ALA A 170 -6.06 -3.52 -5.07
N ALA A 171 -7.13 -3.86 -5.82
CA ALA A 171 -7.68 -5.21 -5.82
C ALA A 171 -6.66 -6.24 -6.32
N GLU A 172 -5.94 -5.95 -7.41
CA GLU A 172 -4.88 -6.84 -7.95
C GLU A 172 -3.73 -6.99 -6.95
N CYS A 173 -3.24 -5.91 -6.35
CA CYS A 173 -2.16 -5.93 -5.36
C CYS A 173 -2.51 -6.84 -4.18
N PHE A 174 -3.70 -6.70 -3.64
CA PHE A 174 -4.17 -7.47 -2.48
C PHE A 174 -4.91 -8.76 -2.84
N ARG A 175 -4.84 -9.21 -4.11
CA ARG A 175 -5.45 -10.46 -4.63
C ARG A 175 -6.95 -10.55 -4.33
N LEU A 176 -7.66 -9.44 -4.40
CA LEU A 176 -9.11 -9.37 -4.25
C LEU A 176 -9.76 -9.59 -5.62
N HIS A 177 -9.91 -10.84 -6.03
CA HIS A 177 -10.27 -11.23 -7.39
C HIS A 177 -11.72 -10.93 -7.80
N ASP A 178 -12.56 -10.52 -6.86
CA ASP A 178 -14.00 -10.32 -7.04
C ASP A 178 -14.44 -8.84 -6.98
N ARG A 179 -13.49 -7.89 -7.07
CA ARG A 179 -13.77 -6.45 -6.95
C ARG A 179 -12.76 -5.58 -7.71
N GLY A 180 -12.97 -4.25 -7.66
CA GLY A 180 -12.09 -3.28 -8.31
C GLY A 180 -12.52 -2.92 -9.74
N ALA A 181 -13.54 -3.59 -10.30
CA ALA A 181 -14.10 -3.29 -11.60
C ALA A 181 -15.59 -3.64 -11.64
N ILE A 182 -16.33 -3.02 -12.57
CA ILE A 182 -17.71 -3.39 -12.88
C ILE A 182 -17.65 -4.52 -13.92
N ALA A 183 -17.81 -5.76 -13.46
CA ALA A 183 -17.72 -6.95 -14.29
C ALA A 183 -18.66 -8.05 -13.81
N PRO A 184 -19.10 -8.98 -14.70
CA PRO A 184 -19.91 -10.12 -14.30
C PRO A 184 -19.21 -10.97 -13.23
N GLY A 185 -19.92 -11.29 -12.15
CA GLY A 185 -19.39 -12.08 -11.03
C GLY A 185 -18.63 -11.29 -9.98
N TYR A 186 -18.40 -10.00 -10.21
CA TYR A 186 -17.77 -9.12 -9.21
C TYR A 186 -18.80 -8.61 -8.20
N ARG A 187 -18.33 -8.27 -7.01
CA ARG A 187 -19.16 -7.61 -5.99
C ARG A 187 -19.59 -6.23 -6.47
N ALA A 188 -20.85 -5.90 -6.21
CA ALA A 188 -21.41 -4.60 -6.59
C ALA A 188 -21.10 -3.50 -5.55
N ASP A 189 -19.83 -3.33 -5.22
CA ASP A 189 -19.33 -2.21 -4.43
C ASP A 189 -19.20 -1.00 -5.38
N VAL A 190 -20.28 -0.24 -5.56
CA VAL A 190 -20.39 0.81 -6.58
C VAL A 190 -20.47 2.17 -5.91
N VAL A 191 -19.68 3.12 -6.43
CA VAL A 191 -19.72 4.53 -6.04
C VAL A 191 -20.22 5.37 -7.21
N LEU A 192 -21.22 6.21 -6.97
CA LEU A 192 -21.72 7.18 -7.95
C LEU A 192 -21.03 8.54 -7.70
N LEU A 193 -20.47 9.08 -8.76
CA LEU A 193 -19.79 10.37 -8.77
C LEU A 193 -20.56 11.35 -9.64
N ASP A 194 -20.57 12.63 -9.28
CA ASP A 194 -21.18 13.68 -10.08
C ASP A 194 -20.31 14.05 -11.31
N ASP A 195 -19.00 13.97 -11.18
CA ASP A 195 -18.05 14.21 -12.26
C ASP A 195 -16.69 13.51 -12.04
N LEU A 196 -15.78 13.62 -13.01
CA LEU A 196 -14.42 13.08 -12.95
C LEU A 196 -13.36 14.15 -12.71
N LYS A 197 -13.74 15.28 -12.14
CA LYS A 197 -12.83 16.40 -11.81
C LYS A 197 -12.75 16.60 -10.29
N ASP A 198 -13.89 16.82 -9.67
CA ASP A 198 -14.00 17.04 -8.23
C ASP A 198 -14.30 15.74 -7.45
N PHE A 199 -14.72 14.69 -8.15
CA PHE A 199 -15.00 13.36 -7.59
C PHE A 199 -15.95 13.38 -6.39
N ARG A 200 -16.94 14.26 -6.44
CA ARG A 200 -17.93 14.33 -5.38
C ARG A 200 -18.78 13.05 -5.37
N VAL A 201 -18.80 12.39 -4.23
CA VAL A 201 -19.59 11.17 -4.05
C VAL A 201 -21.05 11.53 -3.85
N GLU A 202 -21.92 11.03 -4.72
CA GLU A 202 -23.38 11.19 -4.64
C GLU A 202 -24.00 10.05 -3.82
N LYS A 203 -23.48 8.82 -3.98
CA LYS A 203 -24.00 7.63 -3.31
C LYS A 203 -22.97 6.51 -3.30
#